data_4fa2e07a372445d6448fdb9b3a573530
#
_entry.id   4fa2e07a372445d6448fdb9b3a573530
#
_cell.length_a   1.000
_cell.length_b   1.000
_cell.length_c   1.000
_cell.angle_alpha   90.00
_cell.angle_beta   90.00
_cell.angle_gamma   90.00
#
_symmetry.space_group_name_H-M   'P 1'
#
loop_
_entity.id
_entity.type
_entity.pdbx_description
1 polymer ?
#
loop_
_entity_poly.entity_id
_entity_poly.type
_entity_poly.pdbx_seq_one_letter_code
_entity_poly.pdbx_strand_id
1 'polypeptide(L)'
;MRGEGKRNIITTRENPNILRPPQLNECTNTSAANMTENTIPASMAGRIASYSITPPSAPDIEIAQAEHRITLINRWGIGPGHRVLEIGCGQGNTTAVLAEAVGETGSVDAVDPAPPDYGAPFTLAQAQAHISASAVGDRVTWQNADPVAFLRSGSATATWDVAVLAHSVWYFASSAVLAETLRALRGRAARLCVAEYALRASEAAAAPHVLAAVARGVLECQSAESTANIRSPLSPDAIAAIAAGAGWTVERQGMVVPGPGLLDGHWEAGSVASQSFVREVEDAVRDEGMRLVLASARYAVVAAVEALKGERVRTMDVWVSSFT
;
A
#
# COMPACT_ATOMS: atom_id res chain seq x y z
N MET A 1 -26.79 -41.96 50.57
CA MET A 1 -25.49 -41.24 50.45
C MET A 1 -25.56 -40.39 49.19
N ARG A 2 -25.64 -39.08 49.35
CA ARG A 2 -25.72 -38.11 48.26
C ARG A 2 -24.30 -37.60 47.96
N GLY A 3 -23.81 -37.84 46.75
CA GLY A 3 -22.52 -37.34 46.30
C GLY A 3 -22.65 -35.93 45.71
N GLU A 4 -22.07 -34.96 46.37
CA GLU A 4 -21.97 -33.55 45.91
C GLU A 4 -20.91 -33.44 44.80
N GLY A 5 -21.33 -33.10 43.62
CA GLY A 5 -20.45 -32.77 42.51
C GLY A 5 -19.86 -31.36 42.72
N LYS A 6 -18.58 -31.26 42.97
CA LYS A 6 -17.83 -30.00 42.98
C LYS A 6 -17.73 -29.46 41.55
N ARG A 7 -18.33 -28.30 41.26
CA ARG A 7 -18.11 -27.52 40.05
C ARG A 7 -16.76 -26.79 40.19
N ASN A 8 -15.79 -27.16 39.37
CA ASN A 8 -14.58 -26.39 39.24
C ASN A 8 -14.88 -25.09 38.47
N ILE A 9 -14.85 -23.98 39.18
CA ILE A 9 -14.86 -22.64 38.58
C ILE A 9 -13.45 -22.40 38.06
N ILE A 10 -13.27 -22.37 36.72
CA ILE A 10 -12.04 -21.94 36.07
C ILE A 10 -12.03 -20.42 36.18
N THR A 11 -11.29 -19.90 37.13
CA THR A 11 -10.93 -18.47 37.20
C THR A 11 -9.88 -18.21 36.11
N THR A 12 -10.26 -17.54 35.03
CA THR A 12 -9.34 -17.04 34.01
C THR A 12 -8.45 -16.00 34.68
N ARG A 13 -7.21 -16.34 34.98
CA ARG A 13 -6.17 -15.36 35.32
C ARG A 13 -5.90 -14.57 34.05
N GLU A 14 -6.13 -13.27 34.07
CA GLU A 14 -5.67 -12.36 33.02
C GLU A 14 -4.14 -12.50 32.89
N ASN A 15 -3.71 -12.85 31.69
CA ASN A 15 -2.29 -12.92 31.35
C ASN A 15 -1.79 -11.49 31.09
N PRO A 16 -0.89 -10.91 31.91
CA PRO A 16 -0.43 -9.54 31.74
C PRO A 16 0.42 -9.29 30.49
N ASN A 17 0.73 -10.35 29.72
CA ASN A 17 1.53 -10.28 28.49
C ASN A 17 0.73 -10.28 27.18
N ILE A 18 -0.59 -10.14 27.22
CA ILE A 18 -1.33 -9.82 26.01
C ILE A 18 -1.03 -8.37 25.66
N LEU A 19 -0.17 -8.15 24.67
CA LEU A 19 0.07 -6.84 24.06
C LEU A 19 -1.28 -6.26 23.62
N ARG A 20 -1.84 -5.36 24.40
CA ARG A 20 -2.93 -4.51 23.92
C ARG A 20 -2.35 -3.69 22.78
N PRO A 21 -3.00 -3.64 21.61
CA PRO A 21 -2.57 -2.71 20.58
C PRO A 21 -2.54 -1.31 21.20
N PRO A 22 -1.49 -0.51 20.96
CA PRO A 22 -1.43 0.86 21.43
C PRO A 22 -2.71 1.56 20.94
N GLN A 23 -3.42 2.21 21.86
CA GLN A 23 -4.54 3.06 21.47
C GLN A 23 -3.93 4.16 20.60
N LEU A 24 -4.26 4.15 19.31
CA LEU A 24 -4.00 5.27 18.43
C LEU A 24 -4.71 6.46 19.10
N ASN A 25 -3.95 7.33 19.75
CA ASN A 25 -4.46 8.59 20.24
C ASN A 25 -5.14 9.25 19.05
N GLU A 26 -6.43 9.50 19.16
CA GLU A 26 -7.13 10.37 18.24
C GLU A 26 -6.35 11.68 18.25
N CYS A 27 -5.51 11.87 17.22
CA CYS A 27 -4.81 13.12 17.04
C CYS A 27 -5.86 14.20 16.91
N THR A 28 -5.97 14.99 17.96
CA THR A 28 -6.80 16.19 17.99
C THR A 28 -6.57 16.97 16.69
N ASN A 29 -7.67 17.25 16.04
CA ASN A 29 -7.81 18.05 14.84
C ASN A 29 -7.21 19.44 15.08
N THR A 30 -5.90 19.58 14.97
CA THR A 30 -5.24 20.86 15.07
C THR A 30 -5.15 21.49 13.70
N SER A 31 -5.97 22.51 13.51
CA SER A 31 -5.90 23.54 12.47
C SER A 31 -6.20 23.11 11.03
N ALA A 32 -7.50 23.11 10.70
CA ALA A 32 -8.00 23.12 9.31
C ALA A 32 -7.75 24.47 8.58
N ALA A 33 -6.92 25.35 9.11
CA ALA A 33 -6.93 26.76 8.73
C ALA A 33 -5.97 27.16 7.58
N ASN A 34 -5.15 26.25 6.98
CA ASN A 34 -4.24 26.63 5.89
C ASN A 34 -3.99 25.55 4.83
N MET A 35 -4.95 24.68 4.53
CA MET A 35 -4.77 23.61 3.51
C MET A 35 -5.48 23.86 2.18
N THR A 36 -5.96 25.07 1.87
CA THR A 36 -6.88 25.28 0.76
C THR A 36 -6.25 25.72 -0.56
N GLU A 37 -4.94 26.02 -0.61
CA GLU A 37 -4.36 26.62 -1.83
C GLU A 37 -3.69 25.63 -2.81
N ASN A 38 -3.38 24.38 -2.43
CA ASN A 38 -2.64 23.46 -3.29
C ASN A 38 -3.29 22.07 -3.43
N THR A 39 -4.59 21.94 -3.31
CA THR A 39 -5.27 20.65 -3.40
C THR A 39 -5.78 20.38 -4.81
N ILE A 40 -5.55 19.16 -5.32
CA ILE A 40 -6.18 18.70 -6.55
C ILE A 40 -7.66 18.47 -6.28
N PRO A 41 -8.59 19.13 -7.01
CA PRO A 41 -10.01 18.83 -6.88
C PRO A 41 -10.33 17.39 -7.28
N ALA A 42 -11.25 16.73 -6.57
CA ALA A 42 -11.72 15.39 -6.93
C ALA A 42 -12.27 15.30 -8.37
N SER A 43 -12.84 16.40 -8.89
CA SER A 43 -13.31 16.50 -10.27
C SER A 43 -12.22 16.29 -11.33
N MET A 44 -10.93 16.35 -10.95
CA MET A 44 -9.81 16.09 -11.85
C MET A 44 -9.56 14.61 -12.07
N ALA A 45 -10.18 13.71 -11.31
CA ALA A 45 -9.92 12.27 -11.39
C ALA A 45 -10.10 11.70 -12.80
N GLY A 46 -11.17 12.08 -13.52
CA GLY A 46 -11.40 11.64 -14.89
C GLY A 46 -10.32 12.13 -15.88
N ARG A 47 -9.83 13.36 -15.71
CA ARG A 47 -8.70 13.87 -16.52
C ARG A 47 -7.42 13.13 -16.21
N ILE A 48 -7.10 12.94 -14.93
CA ILE A 48 -5.88 12.24 -14.51
C ILE A 48 -5.91 10.76 -14.94
N ALA A 49 -7.07 10.11 -14.82
CA ALA A 49 -7.28 8.76 -15.30
C ALA A 49 -6.98 8.60 -16.80
N SER A 50 -7.22 9.65 -17.61
CA SER A 50 -6.90 9.63 -19.04
C SER A 50 -5.39 9.63 -19.36
N TYR A 51 -4.53 9.87 -18.38
CA TYR A 51 -3.09 9.73 -18.51
C TYR A 51 -2.62 8.28 -18.37
N SER A 52 -3.45 7.41 -17.80
CA SER A 52 -3.18 5.98 -17.64
C SER A 52 -3.77 5.18 -18.80
N ILE A 53 -3.11 4.07 -19.15
CA ILE A 53 -3.65 3.14 -20.13
C ILE A 53 -4.76 2.31 -19.49
N THR A 54 -5.95 2.32 -20.10
CA THR A 54 -7.14 1.70 -19.52
C THR A 54 -7.63 0.55 -20.37
N PRO A 55 -7.94 -0.63 -19.80
CA PRO A 55 -8.59 -1.70 -20.54
C PRO A 55 -9.99 -1.25 -21.03
N PRO A 56 -10.35 -1.47 -22.30
CA PRO A 56 -11.68 -1.09 -22.81
C PRO A 56 -12.85 -1.71 -22.05
N SER A 57 -12.63 -2.86 -21.39
CA SER A 57 -13.64 -3.57 -20.60
C SER A 57 -13.96 -2.95 -19.24
N ALA A 58 -13.14 -2.01 -18.76
CA ALA A 58 -13.28 -1.45 -17.42
C ALA A 58 -12.77 0.01 -17.34
N PRO A 59 -13.43 0.94 -18.03
CA PRO A 59 -12.96 2.33 -18.18
C PRO A 59 -12.92 3.11 -16.85
N ASP A 60 -13.74 2.73 -15.87
CA ASP A 60 -13.88 3.47 -14.61
C ASP A 60 -12.86 3.09 -13.55
N ILE A 61 -12.05 2.02 -13.79
CA ILE A 61 -11.04 1.57 -12.81
C ILE A 61 -10.03 2.69 -12.54
N GLU A 62 -9.50 3.29 -13.59
CA GLU A 62 -8.47 4.33 -13.45
C GLU A 62 -9.01 5.61 -12.82
N ILE A 63 -10.31 5.90 -12.96
CA ILE A 63 -10.94 7.02 -12.27
C ILE A 63 -10.92 6.80 -10.75
N ALA A 64 -11.33 5.62 -10.29
CA ALA A 64 -11.30 5.28 -8.87
C ALA A 64 -9.87 5.21 -8.31
N GLN A 65 -8.92 4.73 -9.10
CA GLN A 65 -7.49 4.76 -8.78
C GLN A 65 -6.99 6.20 -8.61
N ALA A 66 -7.37 7.11 -9.52
CA ALA A 66 -7.01 8.52 -9.44
C ALA A 66 -7.65 9.22 -8.24
N GLU A 67 -8.94 9.00 -7.97
CA GLU A 67 -9.66 9.57 -6.82
C GLU A 67 -8.99 9.20 -5.50
N HIS A 68 -8.63 7.94 -5.34
CA HIS A 68 -7.93 7.48 -4.14
C HIS A 68 -6.59 8.20 -3.99
N ARG A 69 -5.77 8.26 -5.04
CA ARG A 69 -4.45 8.88 -5.00
C ARG A 69 -4.49 10.40 -4.85
N ILE A 70 -5.48 11.08 -5.43
CA ILE A 70 -5.77 12.49 -5.16
C ILE A 70 -5.97 12.71 -3.66
N THR A 71 -6.73 11.83 -3.01
CA THR A 71 -6.95 11.89 -1.55
C THR A 71 -5.65 11.78 -0.77
N LEU A 72 -4.75 10.86 -1.15
CA LEU A 72 -3.45 10.69 -0.50
C LEU A 72 -2.56 11.92 -0.68
N ILE A 73 -2.41 12.40 -1.91
CA ILE A 73 -1.54 13.52 -2.28
C ILE A 73 -2.00 14.82 -1.61
N ASN A 74 -3.31 15.05 -1.57
CA ASN A 74 -3.89 16.19 -0.84
C ASN A 74 -3.60 16.13 0.66
N ARG A 75 -3.66 14.93 1.27
CA ARG A 75 -3.30 14.76 2.69
C ARG A 75 -1.84 15.06 2.98
N TRP A 76 -0.96 14.81 2.02
CA TRP A 76 0.46 15.13 2.13
C TRP A 76 0.77 16.59 1.79
N GLY A 77 -0.16 17.33 1.22
CA GLY A 77 0.05 18.71 0.79
C GLY A 77 1.13 18.82 -0.29
N ILE A 78 1.20 17.84 -1.20
CA ILE A 78 2.07 17.92 -2.37
C ILE A 78 1.40 18.83 -3.40
N GLY A 79 2.13 19.82 -3.90
CA GLY A 79 1.58 20.85 -4.79
C GLY A 79 2.60 21.44 -5.74
N PRO A 80 2.24 22.52 -6.45
CA PRO A 80 3.05 23.11 -7.51
C PRO A 80 4.47 23.44 -7.08
N GLY A 81 5.43 23.14 -7.95
CA GLY A 81 6.85 23.41 -7.76
C GLY A 81 7.61 22.37 -6.94
N HIS A 82 6.93 21.39 -6.30
CA HIS A 82 7.64 20.36 -5.56
C HIS A 82 8.43 19.43 -6.50
N ARG A 83 9.62 19.07 -6.05
CA ARG A 83 10.43 17.98 -6.62
C ARG A 83 10.16 16.73 -5.81
N VAL A 84 9.55 15.72 -6.43
CA VAL A 84 9.10 14.50 -5.77
C VAL A 84 9.92 13.32 -6.24
N LEU A 85 10.35 12.46 -5.31
CA LEU A 85 10.85 11.13 -5.60
C LEU A 85 9.78 10.10 -5.23
N GLU A 86 9.30 9.35 -6.18
CA GLU A 86 8.40 8.21 -5.96
C GLU A 86 9.19 6.90 -6.00
N ILE A 87 9.04 6.07 -4.96
CA ILE A 87 9.67 4.75 -4.85
C ILE A 87 8.63 3.66 -4.95
N GLY A 88 8.79 2.76 -5.94
CA GLY A 88 7.83 1.74 -6.29
C GLY A 88 6.69 2.31 -7.12
N CYS A 89 7.04 3.00 -8.22
CA CYS A 89 6.06 3.67 -9.07
C CYS A 89 5.22 2.70 -9.92
N GLY A 90 5.70 1.50 -10.19
CA GLY A 90 5.00 0.50 -11.00
C GLY A 90 4.55 1.06 -12.35
N GLN A 91 3.28 0.87 -12.66
CA GLN A 91 2.66 1.37 -13.90
C GLN A 91 2.41 2.88 -13.91
N GLY A 92 2.64 3.59 -12.79
CA GLY A 92 2.57 5.04 -12.72
C GLY A 92 1.23 5.64 -12.28
N ASN A 93 0.34 4.86 -11.66
CA ASN A 93 -0.94 5.39 -11.19
C ASN A 93 -0.78 6.56 -10.19
N THR A 94 0.16 6.46 -9.26
CA THR A 94 0.47 7.55 -8.33
C THR A 94 1.30 8.62 -9.03
N THR A 95 2.23 8.23 -9.90
CA THR A 95 3.06 9.14 -10.69
C THR A 95 2.24 10.14 -11.50
N ALA A 96 1.16 9.67 -12.15
CA ALA A 96 0.25 10.53 -12.93
C ALA A 96 -0.40 11.63 -12.07
N VAL A 97 -0.84 11.27 -10.86
CA VAL A 97 -1.44 12.23 -9.92
C VAL A 97 -0.38 13.17 -9.33
N LEU A 98 0.81 12.66 -9.00
CA LEU A 98 1.95 13.48 -8.56
C LEU A 98 2.34 14.49 -9.64
N ALA A 99 2.46 14.07 -10.90
CA ALA A 99 2.80 14.93 -12.01
C ALA A 99 1.77 16.05 -12.27
N GLU A 100 0.46 15.76 -12.07
CA GLU A 100 -0.57 16.80 -12.08
C GLU A 100 -0.41 17.76 -10.89
N ALA A 101 -0.15 17.23 -9.68
CA ALA A 101 -0.01 18.01 -8.45
C ALA A 101 1.16 19.00 -8.49
N VAL A 102 2.33 18.56 -8.95
CA VAL A 102 3.55 19.38 -8.95
C VAL A 102 3.52 20.47 -10.01
N GLY A 103 2.60 20.41 -10.97
CA GLY A 103 2.42 21.42 -12.00
C GLY A 103 3.64 21.58 -12.93
N GLU A 104 3.65 22.64 -13.74
CA GLU A 104 4.67 22.88 -14.76
C GLU A 104 6.07 23.20 -14.18
N THR A 105 6.13 23.64 -12.93
CA THR A 105 7.39 24.06 -12.28
C THR A 105 7.99 22.99 -11.37
N GLY A 106 7.26 21.89 -11.13
CA GLY A 106 7.72 20.76 -10.35
C GLY A 106 8.15 19.58 -11.21
N SER A 107 8.62 18.52 -10.55
CA SER A 107 9.07 17.30 -11.23
C SER A 107 8.86 16.05 -10.37
N VAL A 108 8.78 14.88 -11.02
CA VAL A 108 8.67 13.57 -10.39
C VAL A 108 9.76 12.68 -10.95
N ASP A 109 10.67 12.22 -10.09
CA ASP A 109 11.55 11.10 -10.36
C ASP A 109 10.86 9.82 -9.88
N ALA A 110 10.49 8.92 -10.79
CA ALA A 110 9.71 7.72 -10.52
C ALA A 110 10.59 6.46 -10.65
N VAL A 111 10.87 5.80 -9.53
CA VAL A 111 11.83 4.68 -9.45
C VAL A 111 11.10 3.37 -9.21
N ASP A 112 11.39 2.35 -10.03
CA ASP A 112 10.92 0.99 -9.84
C ASP A 112 11.96 -0.04 -10.28
N PRO A 113 12.22 -1.11 -9.49
CA PRO A 113 13.19 -2.14 -9.84
C PRO A 113 12.64 -3.20 -10.81
N ALA A 114 11.32 -3.27 -10.98
CA ALA A 114 10.71 -4.30 -11.81
C ALA A 114 11.10 -4.14 -13.29
N PRO A 115 11.30 -5.25 -14.02
CA PRO A 115 11.69 -5.18 -15.42
C PRO A 115 10.57 -4.55 -16.27
N PRO A 116 10.92 -3.89 -17.38
CA PRO A 116 9.96 -3.15 -18.22
C PRO A 116 8.81 -3.99 -18.78
N ASP A 117 8.99 -5.29 -18.92
CA ASP A 117 8.01 -6.27 -19.40
C ASP A 117 7.15 -6.88 -18.30
N TYR A 118 7.34 -6.49 -17.02
CA TYR A 118 6.51 -6.89 -15.90
C TYR A 118 5.12 -6.24 -15.98
N GLY A 119 4.09 -6.97 -15.52
CA GLY A 119 2.72 -6.51 -15.38
C GLY A 119 1.76 -7.08 -16.44
N ALA A 120 0.47 -7.09 -16.08
CA ALA A 120 -0.66 -7.51 -16.94
C ALA A 120 -1.93 -6.73 -16.54
N PRO A 121 -2.82 -6.40 -17.48
CA PRO A 121 -2.79 -6.69 -18.91
C PRO A 121 -1.80 -5.83 -19.71
N PHE A 122 -1.24 -4.78 -19.12
CA PHE A 122 -0.23 -3.93 -19.70
C PHE A 122 1.08 -4.04 -18.92
N THR A 123 2.20 -3.99 -19.63
CA THR A 123 3.51 -3.96 -19.00
C THR A 123 3.84 -2.57 -18.43
N LEU A 124 4.83 -2.50 -17.53
CA LEU A 124 5.34 -1.23 -17.02
C LEU A 124 5.73 -0.29 -18.15
N ALA A 125 6.49 -0.80 -19.14
CA ALA A 125 6.93 -0.01 -20.28
C ALA A 125 5.76 0.58 -21.09
N GLN A 126 4.70 -0.18 -21.30
CA GLN A 126 3.51 0.29 -22.01
C GLN A 126 2.78 1.39 -21.22
N ALA A 127 2.58 1.17 -19.93
CA ALA A 127 1.89 2.12 -19.06
C ALA A 127 2.69 3.43 -18.91
N GLN A 128 3.99 3.34 -18.62
CA GLN A 128 4.88 4.50 -18.47
C GLN A 128 5.03 5.28 -19.78
N ALA A 129 5.11 4.61 -20.93
CA ALA A 129 5.14 5.28 -22.24
C ALA A 129 3.85 6.05 -22.53
N HIS A 130 2.69 5.51 -22.11
CA HIS A 130 1.40 6.19 -22.26
C HIS A 130 1.35 7.48 -21.41
N ILE A 131 1.79 7.43 -20.16
CA ILE A 131 1.88 8.62 -19.30
C ILE A 131 2.88 9.64 -19.87
N SER A 132 4.03 9.19 -20.36
CA SER A 132 5.04 10.06 -21.00
C SER A 132 4.52 10.79 -22.25
N ALA A 133 3.57 10.20 -22.96
CA ALA A 133 2.92 10.83 -24.11
C ALA A 133 1.75 11.76 -23.71
N SER A 134 1.39 11.82 -22.43
CA SER A 134 0.29 12.65 -21.94
C SER A 134 0.73 14.10 -21.64
N ALA A 135 -0.24 14.95 -21.25
CA ALA A 135 0.01 16.35 -20.91
C ALA A 135 0.93 16.57 -19.68
N VAL A 136 1.22 15.52 -18.91
CA VAL A 136 2.09 15.57 -17.72
C VAL A 136 3.44 14.88 -17.94
N GLY A 137 3.66 14.28 -19.12
CA GLY A 137 4.83 13.44 -19.38
C GLY A 137 6.16 14.16 -19.18
N ASP A 138 6.27 15.42 -19.57
CA ASP A 138 7.49 16.23 -19.43
C ASP A 138 7.92 16.49 -17.96
N ARG A 139 7.02 16.20 -17.01
CA ARG A 139 7.28 16.36 -15.57
C ARG A 139 7.83 15.09 -14.92
N VAL A 140 7.86 13.96 -15.65
CA VAL A 140 8.19 12.63 -15.11
C VAL A 140 9.49 12.11 -15.71
N THR A 141 10.39 11.68 -14.84
CA THR A 141 11.60 10.94 -15.21
C THR A 141 11.51 9.52 -14.64
N TRP A 142 11.41 8.54 -15.54
CA TRP A 142 11.36 7.13 -15.15
C TRP A 142 12.76 6.56 -14.93
N GLN A 143 12.92 5.80 -13.83
CA GLN A 143 14.17 5.18 -13.43
C GLN A 143 13.91 3.68 -13.16
N ASN A 144 14.35 2.81 -14.07
CA ASN A 144 14.30 1.37 -13.82
C ASN A 144 15.55 0.96 -13.04
N ALA A 145 15.47 1.01 -11.72
CA ALA A 145 16.60 0.78 -10.83
C ALA A 145 16.14 0.30 -9.44
N ASP A 146 17.01 -0.45 -8.78
CA ASP A 146 16.88 -0.68 -7.34
C ASP A 146 16.93 0.66 -6.59
N PRO A 147 16.00 0.95 -5.67
CA PRO A 147 15.92 2.23 -4.98
C PRO A 147 17.19 2.59 -4.20
N VAL A 148 17.83 1.61 -3.53
CA VAL A 148 19.06 1.87 -2.76
C VAL A 148 20.22 2.16 -3.70
N ALA A 149 20.35 1.39 -4.79
CA ALA A 149 21.35 1.63 -5.82
C ALA A 149 21.16 3.01 -6.46
N PHE A 150 19.93 3.38 -6.82
CA PHE A 150 19.60 4.70 -7.36
C PHE A 150 19.99 5.83 -6.40
N LEU A 151 19.62 5.71 -5.13
CA LEU A 151 19.95 6.71 -4.11
C LEU A 151 21.45 6.84 -3.84
N ARG A 152 22.24 5.79 -4.06
CA ARG A 152 23.70 5.75 -3.84
C ARG A 152 24.51 6.11 -5.08
N SER A 153 24.03 5.78 -6.29
CA SER A 153 24.78 5.97 -7.54
C SER A 153 24.86 7.40 -7.99
N GLY A 154 24.08 8.27 -7.39
CA GLY A 154 23.73 9.47 -7.99
C GLY A 154 24.72 10.57 -8.02
N SER A 155 24.53 11.48 -8.90
CA SER A 155 24.80 12.87 -8.64
C SER A 155 24.44 13.14 -7.16
N ALA A 156 25.47 13.04 -6.32
CA ALA A 156 25.35 13.08 -4.85
C ALA A 156 24.68 14.36 -4.29
N THR A 157 24.18 15.21 -5.18
CA THR A 157 23.57 16.51 -4.93
C THR A 157 22.06 16.57 -5.21
N ALA A 158 21.47 15.54 -5.85
CA ALA A 158 20.01 15.56 -6.09
C ALA A 158 19.26 15.43 -4.76
N THR A 159 18.45 16.41 -4.45
CA THR A 159 17.57 16.45 -3.29
C THR A 159 16.14 16.67 -3.75
N TRP A 160 15.21 16.09 -3.00
CA TRP A 160 13.76 16.20 -3.24
C TRP A 160 13.08 16.89 -2.06
N ASP A 161 12.02 17.60 -2.33
CA ASP A 161 11.17 18.16 -1.28
C ASP A 161 10.42 17.05 -0.55
N VAL A 162 10.00 16.02 -1.30
CA VAL A 162 9.22 14.90 -0.79
C VAL A 162 9.65 13.59 -1.44
N ALA A 163 9.85 12.55 -0.62
CA ALA A 163 9.89 11.17 -1.07
C ALA A 163 8.53 10.50 -0.79
N VAL A 164 8.00 9.72 -1.72
CA VAL A 164 6.68 9.08 -1.65
C VAL A 164 6.82 7.57 -1.81
N LEU A 165 6.20 6.82 -0.90
CA LEU A 165 5.91 5.39 -1.04
C LEU A 165 4.40 5.20 -0.92
N ALA A 166 3.71 4.97 -2.04
CA ALA A 166 2.25 4.83 -2.09
C ALA A 166 1.87 3.43 -2.55
N HIS A 167 1.36 2.58 -1.65
CA HIS A 167 1.03 1.18 -1.91
C HIS A 167 2.20 0.38 -2.51
N SER A 168 3.42 0.67 -2.05
CA SER A 168 4.64 0.02 -2.52
C SER A 168 5.46 -0.63 -1.40
N VAL A 169 5.10 -0.38 -0.13
CA VAL A 169 5.85 -0.93 1.02
C VAL A 169 5.74 -2.45 1.10
N TRP A 170 4.59 -3.02 0.82
CA TRP A 170 4.37 -4.46 0.88
C TRP A 170 5.11 -5.26 -0.20
N TYR A 171 5.56 -4.59 -1.28
CA TYR A 171 6.35 -5.20 -2.36
C TYR A 171 7.83 -5.39 -1.99
N PHE A 172 8.32 -4.73 -0.94
CA PHE A 172 9.70 -4.90 -0.51
C PHE A 172 9.98 -6.35 -0.10
N ALA A 173 11.14 -6.86 -0.51
CA ALA A 173 11.55 -8.23 -0.22
C ALA A 173 11.64 -8.52 1.28
N SER A 174 11.92 -7.51 2.09
CA SER A 174 11.98 -7.62 3.55
C SER A 174 11.92 -6.25 4.22
N SER A 175 11.62 -6.25 5.52
CA SER A 175 11.71 -5.06 6.36
C SER A 175 13.13 -4.46 6.41
N ALA A 176 14.17 -5.28 6.21
CA ALA A 176 15.56 -4.83 6.17
C ALA A 176 15.84 -3.97 4.93
N VAL A 177 15.33 -4.37 3.76
CA VAL A 177 15.46 -3.61 2.51
C VAL A 177 14.70 -2.29 2.60
N LEU A 178 13.49 -2.30 3.17
CA LEU A 178 12.76 -1.06 3.45
C LEU A 178 13.57 -0.14 4.36
N ALA A 179 14.10 -0.65 5.48
CA ALA A 179 14.92 0.14 6.41
C ALA A 179 16.17 0.73 5.75
N GLU A 180 16.81 -0.01 4.85
CA GLU A 180 17.97 0.48 4.10
C GLU A 180 17.59 1.60 3.13
N THR A 181 16.47 1.46 2.41
CA THR A 181 15.91 2.48 1.52
C THR A 181 15.59 3.75 2.30
N LEU A 182 14.90 3.62 3.44
CA LEU A 182 14.53 4.78 4.27
C LEU A 182 15.76 5.49 4.86
N ARG A 183 16.82 4.74 5.24
CA ARG A 183 18.10 5.36 5.65
C ARG A 183 18.78 6.09 4.49
N ALA A 184 18.78 5.51 3.29
CA ALA A 184 19.37 6.13 2.12
C ALA A 184 18.65 7.42 1.69
N LEU A 185 17.37 7.56 2.01
CA LEU A 185 16.57 8.77 1.80
C LEU A 185 16.92 9.91 2.78
N ARG A 186 17.49 9.62 3.96
CA ARG A 186 17.85 10.67 4.93
C ARG A 186 18.87 11.62 4.33
N GLY A 187 18.58 12.92 4.43
CA GLY A 187 19.40 13.98 3.82
C GLY A 187 19.26 14.15 2.30
N ARG A 188 18.43 13.29 1.67
CA ARG A 188 18.10 13.38 0.23
C ARG A 188 16.68 13.91 -0.02
N ALA A 189 15.75 13.62 0.88
CA ALA A 189 14.41 14.21 0.87
C ALA A 189 14.16 14.97 2.18
N ALA A 190 13.48 16.12 2.07
CA ALA A 190 13.14 16.92 3.24
C ALA A 190 12.01 16.26 4.04
N ARG A 191 11.09 15.58 3.36
CA ARG A 191 9.94 14.89 3.93
C ARG A 191 9.73 13.52 3.29
N LEU A 192 9.29 12.54 4.09
CA LEU A 192 8.87 11.22 3.62
C LEU A 192 7.35 11.10 3.79
N CYS A 193 6.65 10.66 2.76
CA CYS A 193 5.23 10.39 2.74
C CYS A 193 4.98 8.93 2.43
N VAL A 194 4.19 8.25 3.27
CA VAL A 194 3.88 6.82 3.11
C VAL A 194 2.38 6.60 3.17
N ALA A 195 1.85 5.84 2.23
CA ALA A 195 0.51 5.26 2.31
C ALA A 195 0.60 3.75 2.06
N GLU A 196 0.00 2.97 2.96
CA GLU A 196 -0.07 1.51 2.81
C GLU A 196 -1.34 0.96 3.47
N TYR A 197 -1.77 -0.21 3.07
CA TYR A 197 -2.91 -0.89 3.66
C TYR A 197 -2.69 -1.14 5.16
N ALA A 198 -3.74 -0.87 5.95
CA ALA A 198 -3.63 -0.79 7.41
C ALA A 198 -3.89 -2.11 8.13
N LEU A 199 -4.15 -3.22 7.42
CA LEU A 199 -4.61 -4.48 8.01
C LEU A 199 -5.83 -4.27 8.93
N ARG A 200 -6.68 -3.31 8.57
CA ARG A 200 -7.87 -2.88 9.29
C ARG A 200 -9.04 -2.70 8.33
N ALA A 201 -10.23 -3.08 8.78
CA ALA A 201 -11.48 -2.88 8.06
C ALA A 201 -12.45 -2.07 8.93
N SER A 202 -12.67 -0.79 8.60
CA SER A 202 -13.72 0.04 9.22
C SER A 202 -15.10 -0.35 8.69
N GLU A 203 -15.17 -0.87 7.48
CA GLU A 203 -16.38 -1.40 6.85
C GLU A 203 -16.32 -2.93 6.83
N ALA A 204 -17.42 -3.60 7.21
CA ALA A 204 -17.46 -5.07 7.24
C ALA A 204 -17.12 -5.71 5.89
N ALA A 205 -17.50 -5.07 4.78
CA ALA A 205 -17.21 -5.54 3.43
C ALA A 205 -15.72 -5.51 3.07
N ALA A 206 -14.86 -4.86 3.86
CA ALA A 206 -13.41 -4.85 3.68
C ALA A 206 -12.69 -5.97 4.47
N ALA A 207 -13.37 -6.67 5.37
CA ALA A 207 -12.78 -7.74 6.16
C ALA A 207 -12.16 -8.88 5.31
N PRO A 208 -12.78 -9.33 4.20
CA PRO A 208 -12.18 -10.35 3.34
C PRO A 208 -10.81 -9.92 2.77
N HIS A 209 -10.60 -8.63 2.49
CA HIS A 209 -9.32 -8.12 2.01
C HIS A 209 -8.22 -8.24 3.09
N VAL A 210 -8.51 -7.91 4.35
CA VAL A 210 -7.56 -8.08 5.45
C VAL A 210 -7.14 -9.54 5.59
N LEU A 211 -8.12 -10.46 5.57
CA LEU A 211 -7.86 -11.90 5.65
C LEU A 211 -7.02 -12.39 4.46
N ALA A 212 -7.32 -11.91 3.24
CA ALA A 212 -6.59 -12.28 2.04
C ALA A 212 -5.14 -11.79 2.08
N ALA A 213 -4.90 -10.56 2.49
CA ALA A 213 -3.55 -10.01 2.61
C ALA A 213 -2.69 -10.80 3.61
N VAL A 214 -3.25 -11.19 4.76
CA VAL A 214 -2.55 -12.04 5.73
C VAL A 214 -2.27 -13.42 5.16
N ALA A 215 -3.26 -14.07 4.50
CA ALA A 215 -3.09 -15.39 3.89
C ALA A 215 -2.00 -15.37 2.80
N ARG A 216 -2.01 -14.35 1.93
CA ARG A 216 -0.99 -14.16 0.90
C ARG A 216 0.38 -13.94 1.54
N GLY A 217 0.52 -13.08 2.53
CA GLY A 217 1.79 -12.83 3.24
C GLY A 217 2.36 -14.10 3.88
N VAL A 218 1.53 -14.98 4.45
CA VAL A 218 1.97 -16.27 4.99
C VAL A 218 2.51 -17.19 3.89
N LEU A 219 1.86 -17.24 2.73
CA LEU A 219 2.34 -18.02 1.58
C LEU A 219 3.67 -17.48 1.07
N GLU A 220 3.79 -16.17 0.90
CA GLU A 220 4.99 -15.53 0.38
C GLU A 220 6.22 -15.71 1.29
N CYS A 221 6.02 -15.83 2.59
CA CYS A 221 7.10 -16.19 3.54
C CYS A 221 7.70 -17.59 3.27
N GLN A 222 7.05 -18.45 2.48
CA GLN A 222 7.54 -19.78 2.12
C GLN A 222 8.42 -19.77 0.86
N SER A 223 8.48 -18.65 0.14
CA SER A 223 9.25 -18.49 -1.10
C SER A 223 10.23 -17.32 -0.97
N ALA A 224 11.52 -17.62 -0.93
CA ALA A 224 12.57 -16.59 -0.83
C ALA A 224 12.67 -15.72 -2.10
N GLU A 225 12.23 -16.25 -3.25
CA GLU A 225 12.34 -15.61 -4.57
C GLU A 225 10.98 -15.16 -5.13
N SER A 226 9.99 -14.96 -4.25
CA SER A 226 8.67 -14.52 -4.68
C SER A 226 8.71 -13.17 -5.38
N THR A 227 7.93 -13.06 -6.45
CA THR A 227 7.67 -11.81 -7.19
C THR A 227 6.22 -11.33 -7.00
N ALA A 228 5.52 -11.87 -6.00
CA ALA A 228 4.14 -11.50 -5.72
C ALA A 228 4.03 -10.06 -5.18
N ASN A 229 2.83 -9.51 -5.32
CA ASN A 229 2.54 -8.14 -4.91
C ASN A 229 2.60 -7.94 -3.39
N ILE A 230 2.17 -8.93 -2.61
CA ILE A 230 2.18 -8.86 -1.14
C ILE A 230 3.30 -9.77 -0.63
N ARG A 231 4.49 -9.22 -0.44
CA ARG A 231 5.67 -9.95 0.07
C ARG A 231 5.89 -9.74 1.56
N SER A 232 5.67 -8.51 2.03
CA SER A 232 5.89 -8.12 3.42
C SER A 232 4.73 -7.27 3.94
N PRO A 233 3.59 -7.88 4.33
CA PRO A 233 2.41 -7.14 4.79
C PRO A 233 2.65 -6.53 6.18
N LEU A 234 3.44 -5.47 6.21
CA LEU A 234 3.77 -4.74 7.43
C LEU A 234 2.57 -3.93 7.92
N SER A 235 2.33 -3.96 9.23
CA SER A 235 1.35 -3.07 9.85
C SER A 235 1.83 -1.61 9.88
N PRO A 236 0.93 -0.63 10.05
CA PRO A 236 1.28 0.77 10.25
C PRO A 236 2.34 0.99 11.34
N ASP A 237 2.20 0.32 12.48
CA ASP A 237 3.15 0.43 13.60
C ASP A 237 4.53 -0.13 13.23
N ALA A 238 4.57 -1.22 12.47
CA ALA A 238 5.83 -1.80 11.99
C ALA A 238 6.53 -0.85 11.01
N ILE A 239 5.79 -0.26 10.07
CA ILE A 239 6.32 0.73 9.11
C ILE A 239 6.85 1.96 9.86
N ALA A 240 6.09 2.50 10.82
CA ALA A 240 6.49 3.64 11.62
C ALA A 240 7.75 3.34 12.46
N ALA A 241 7.86 2.15 13.05
CA ALA A 241 9.03 1.72 13.79
C ALA A 241 10.28 1.60 12.90
N ILE A 242 10.14 1.06 11.67
CA ILE A 242 11.22 0.97 10.69
C ILE A 242 11.67 2.38 10.27
N ALA A 243 10.73 3.29 10.01
CA ALA A 243 11.02 4.67 9.67
C ALA A 243 11.76 5.39 10.81
N ALA A 244 11.31 5.23 12.04
CA ALA A 244 11.98 5.78 13.23
C ALA A 244 13.40 5.22 13.38
N GLY A 245 13.61 3.92 13.20
CA GLY A 245 14.93 3.27 13.18
C GLY A 245 15.84 3.73 12.04
N ALA A 246 15.27 4.32 10.99
CA ALA A 246 15.99 4.97 9.88
C ALA A 246 16.22 6.47 10.12
N GLY A 247 15.79 7.02 11.27
CA GLY A 247 15.99 8.43 11.65
C GLY A 247 14.87 9.38 11.21
N TRP A 248 13.72 8.85 10.80
CA TRP A 248 12.54 9.65 10.47
C TRP A 248 11.63 9.82 11.69
N THR A 249 11.03 11.00 11.83
CA THR A 249 10.08 11.29 12.90
C THR A 249 8.69 11.48 12.31
N VAL A 250 7.68 10.82 12.86
CA VAL A 250 6.28 11.01 12.44
C VAL A 250 5.87 12.47 12.66
N GLU A 251 5.47 13.12 11.59
CA GLU A 251 4.88 14.46 11.61
C GLU A 251 3.36 14.39 11.74
N ARG A 252 2.73 13.61 10.85
CA ARG A 252 1.28 13.38 10.83
C ARG A 252 0.98 11.95 10.40
N GLN A 253 -0.12 11.42 10.89
CA GLN A 253 -0.66 10.13 10.43
C GLN A 253 -2.17 10.09 10.56
N GLY A 254 -2.81 9.20 9.82
CA GLY A 254 -4.25 9.00 9.86
C GLY A 254 -4.70 7.86 8.97
N MET A 255 -6.01 7.62 8.93
CA MET A 255 -6.62 6.60 8.10
C MET A 255 -7.43 7.23 6.97
N VAL A 256 -7.45 6.55 5.84
CA VAL A 256 -8.34 6.80 4.70
C VAL A 256 -9.16 5.54 4.48
N VAL A 257 -10.47 5.67 4.41
CA VAL A 257 -11.36 4.61 3.93
C VAL A 257 -11.49 4.79 2.42
N PRO A 258 -11.01 3.83 1.60
CA PRO A 258 -11.08 3.97 0.15
C PRO A 258 -12.51 3.97 -0.38
N GLY A 259 -12.73 4.68 -1.48
CA GLY A 259 -14.01 4.70 -2.17
C GLY A 259 -14.41 3.32 -2.73
N PRO A 260 -15.71 3.10 -3.01
CA PRO A 260 -16.22 1.78 -3.45
C PRO A 260 -15.72 1.34 -4.82
N GLY A 261 -15.18 2.24 -5.61
CA GLY A 261 -14.61 1.97 -6.92
C GLY A 261 -13.19 1.42 -6.89
N LEU A 262 -12.47 1.51 -5.74
CA LEU A 262 -11.14 0.93 -5.61
C LEU A 262 -11.26 -0.58 -5.43
N LEU A 263 -10.73 -1.36 -6.40
CA LEU A 263 -11.01 -2.79 -6.53
C LEU A 263 -9.96 -3.71 -5.93
N ASP A 264 -8.90 -3.18 -5.33
CA ASP A 264 -7.78 -3.97 -4.82
C ASP A 264 -8.26 -5.07 -3.85
N GLY A 265 -9.16 -4.73 -2.93
CA GLY A 265 -9.74 -5.71 -2.00
C GLY A 265 -10.53 -6.81 -2.70
N HIS A 266 -11.25 -6.47 -3.77
CA HIS A 266 -11.99 -7.44 -4.58
C HIS A 266 -11.04 -8.40 -5.29
N TRP A 267 -9.97 -7.89 -5.89
CA TRP A 267 -9.00 -8.70 -6.61
C TRP A 267 -8.20 -9.59 -5.67
N GLU A 268 -7.70 -9.06 -4.55
CA GLU A 268 -6.90 -9.83 -3.60
C GLU A 268 -7.73 -10.93 -2.92
N ALA A 269 -8.95 -10.63 -2.47
CA ALA A 269 -9.83 -11.63 -1.91
C ALA A 269 -10.21 -12.71 -2.95
N GLY A 270 -10.48 -12.30 -4.20
CA GLY A 270 -10.76 -13.22 -5.31
C GLY A 270 -9.55 -14.12 -5.64
N SER A 271 -8.34 -13.56 -5.62
CA SER A 271 -7.10 -14.30 -5.84
C SER A 271 -6.93 -15.40 -4.79
N VAL A 272 -7.05 -15.09 -3.51
CA VAL A 272 -6.92 -16.09 -2.42
C VAL A 272 -8.07 -17.09 -2.43
N ALA A 273 -9.28 -16.69 -2.77
CA ALA A 273 -10.41 -17.59 -2.88
C ALA A 273 -10.29 -18.59 -4.05
N SER A 274 -9.43 -18.33 -5.03
CA SER A 274 -9.32 -19.09 -6.28
C SER A 274 -8.66 -20.46 -6.10
N GLN A 275 -8.79 -21.32 -7.14
CA GLN A 275 -8.05 -22.59 -7.23
C GLN A 275 -6.58 -22.40 -7.56
N SER A 276 -6.19 -21.21 -8.08
CA SER A 276 -4.79 -20.87 -8.31
C SER A 276 -4.03 -20.82 -7.00
N PHE A 277 -4.61 -20.17 -5.98
CA PHE A 277 -4.01 -20.11 -4.65
C PHE A 277 -3.77 -21.49 -4.04
N VAL A 278 -4.71 -22.44 -4.23
CA VAL A 278 -4.53 -23.82 -3.75
C VAL A 278 -3.30 -24.47 -4.37
N ARG A 279 -3.15 -24.34 -5.70
CA ARG A 279 -1.98 -24.89 -6.42
C ARG A 279 -0.68 -24.22 -5.98
N GLU A 280 -0.68 -22.90 -5.81
CA GLU A 280 0.49 -22.18 -5.30
C GLU A 280 0.92 -22.69 -3.92
N VAL A 281 -0.03 -22.97 -3.02
CA VAL A 281 0.24 -23.56 -1.70
C VAL A 281 0.83 -24.97 -1.82
N GLU A 282 0.27 -25.81 -2.70
CA GLU A 282 0.77 -27.17 -2.94
C GLU A 282 2.19 -27.17 -3.47
N ASP A 283 2.50 -26.25 -4.37
CA ASP A 283 3.79 -26.13 -5.03
C ASP A 283 4.89 -25.54 -4.11
N ALA A 284 4.55 -24.47 -3.36
CA ALA A 284 5.51 -23.71 -2.58
C ALA A 284 5.74 -24.23 -1.16
N VAL A 285 4.70 -24.79 -0.51
CA VAL A 285 4.74 -25.12 0.91
C VAL A 285 5.04 -26.60 1.13
N ARG A 286 6.10 -26.92 1.84
CA ARG A 286 6.49 -28.32 2.14
C ARG A 286 5.94 -28.84 3.48
N ASP A 287 5.78 -27.93 4.45
CA ASP A 287 5.26 -28.28 5.77
C ASP A 287 3.75 -28.51 5.74
N GLU A 288 3.31 -29.70 6.22
CA GLU A 288 1.89 -30.09 6.22
C GLU A 288 1.06 -29.19 7.14
N GLY A 289 1.58 -28.82 8.30
CA GLY A 289 0.89 -27.92 9.23
C GLY A 289 0.65 -26.56 8.62
N MET A 290 1.64 -26.02 7.90
CA MET A 290 1.50 -24.74 7.19
C MET A 290 0.49 -24.83 6.04
N ARG A 291 0.43 -25.93 5.29
CA ARG A 291 -0.62 -26.15 4.28
C ARG A 291 -2.02 -26.12 4.90
N LEU A 292 -2.21 -26.77 6.07
CA LEU A 292 -3.48 -26.73 6.79
C LEU A 292 -3.84 -25.32 7.27
N VAL A 293 -2.88 -24.55 7.75
CA VAL A 293 -3.09 -23.14 8.13
C VAL A 293 -3.53 -22.31 6.93
N LEU A 294 -2.85 -22.44 5.78
CA LEU A 294 -3.21 -21.71 4.56
C LEU A 294 -4.56 -22.15 3.98
N ALA A 295 -4.89 -23.43 4.05
CA ALA A 295 -6.22 -23.92 3.67
C ALA A 295 -7.32 -23.34 4.57
N SER A 296 -7.07 -23.23 5.88
CA SER A 296 -7.99 -22.60 6.84
C SER A 296 -8.12 -21.10 6.61
N ALA A 297 -7.01 -20.42 6.31
CA ALA A 297 -7.02 -18.99 5.96
C ALA A 297 -7.83 -18.71 4.69
N ARG A 298 -7.63 -19.53 3.63
CA ARG A 298 -8.45 -19.48 2.42
C ARG A 298 -9.93 -19.71 2.73
N TYR A 299 -10.26 -20.71 3.55
CA TYR A 299 -11.64 -20.95 3.97
C TYR A 299 -12.25 -19.73 4.65
N ALA A 300 -11.51 -19.06 5.54
CA ALA A 300 -11.98 -17.85 6.20
C ALA A 300 -12.24 -16.70 5.21
N VAL A 301 -11.39 -16.53 4.18
CA VAL A 301 -11.64 -15.56 3.10
C VAL A 301 -12.92 -15.89 2.35
N VAL A 302 -13.10 -17.14 1.92
CA VAL A 302 -14.29 -17.58 1.18
C VAL A 302 -15.56 -17.35 2.02
N ALA A 303 -15.55 -17.79 3.28
CA ALA A 303 -16.68 -17.60 4.20
C ALA A 303 -17.01 -16.11 4.42
N ALA A 304 -15.98 -15.25 4.54
CA ALA A 304 -16.17 -13.80 4.70
C ALA A 304 -16.76 -13.18 3.42
N VAL A 305 -16.34 -13.62 2.23
CA VAL A 305 -16.95 -13.17 0.96
C VAL A 305 -18.39 -13.62 0.84
N GLU A 306 -18.72 -14.89 1.17
CA GLU A 306 -20.08 -15.42 1.15
C GLU A 306 -21.00 -14.67 2.11
N ALA A 307 -20.49 -14.26 3.28
CA ALA A 307 -21.25 -13.50 4.26
C ALA A 307 -21.71 -12.12 3.74
N LEU A 308 -21.07 -11.58 2.70
CA LEU A 308 -21.48 -10.34 2.05
C LEU A 308 -22.72 -10.50 1.15
N LYS A 309 -23.21 -11.73 0.91
CA LYS A 309 -24.45 -12.01 0.16
C LYS A 309 -24.52 -11.31 -1.21
N GLY A 310 -23.40 -11.24 -1.91
CA GLY A 310 -23.28 -10.62 -3.24
C GLY A 310 -22.86 -9.14 -3.23
N GLU A 311 -22.71 -8.51 -2.07
CA GLU A 311 -22.04 -7.22 -1.98
C GLU A 311 -20.56 -7.41 -2.38
N ARG A 312 -20.02 -6.43 -3.12
CA ARG A 312 -18.62 -6.47 -3.55
C ARG A 312 -17.69 -6.26 -2.36
N VAL A 313 -16.62 -7.07 -2.30
CA VAL A 313 -15.54 -6.84 -1.35
C VAL A 313 -14.96 -5.44 -1.54
N ARG A 314 -14.83 -4.71 -0.44
CA ARG A 314 -14.25 -3.37 -0.37
C ARG A 314 -12.74 -3.46 -0.08
N THR A 315 -12.03 -2.46 -0.51
CA THR A 315 -10.62 -2.29 -0.13
C THR A 315 -10.53 -1.88 1.35
N MET A 316 -9.62 -2.50 2.10
CA MET A 316 -9.39 -2.20 3.52
C MET A 316 -8.90 -0.76 3.72
N ASP A 317 -8.93 -0.28 4.97
CA ASP A 317 -8.44 1.05 5.34
C ASP A 317 -6.96 1.21 4.92
N VAL A 318 -6.61 2.43 4.55
CA VAL A 318 -5.25 2.83 4.17
C VAL A 318 -4.70 3.76 5.25
N TRP A 319 -3.56 3.41 5.80
CA TRP A 319 -2.79 4.27 6.68
C TRP A 319 -1.97 5.26 5.84
N VAL A 320 -2.04 6.53 6.21
CA VAL A 320 -1.35 7.62 5.52
C VAL A 320 -0.54 8.39 6.54
N SER A 321 0.75 8.57 6.28
CA SER A 321 1.65 9.26 7.20
C SER A 321 2.64 10.17 6.46
N SER A 322 3.10 11.21 7.15
CA SER A 322 4.25 12.01 6.77
C SER A 322 5.28 12.05 7.90
N PHE A 323 6.55 12.14 7.52
CA PHE A 323 7.71 12.12 8.40
C PHE A 323 8.70 13.21 8.02
N THR A 324 9.42 13.71 9.02
CA THR A 324 10.52 14.68 8.89
C THR A 324 11.83 14.16 9.47
#